data_bdff31f3f9297845305c29b10e5b2e88
#
_entry.id   bdff31f3f9297845305c29b10e5b2e88
#
_cell.length_a   1.000
_cell.length_b   1.000
_cell.length_c   1.000
_cell.angle_alpha   90.00
_cell.angle_beta   90.00
_cell.angle_gamma   90.00
#
_symmetry.space_group_name_H-M   'P 1'
#
loop_
_entity.id
_entity.type
_entity.pdbx_description
1 polymer ?
#
loop_
_entity_poly.entity_id
_entity_poly.type
_entity_poly.pdbx_seq_one_letter_code
_entity_poly.pdbx_strand_id
1 'polypeptide(L)'
;MKKKYILCLMISLVTLLYTSCSDDEVVRMSDKKVAFMQEEIAVTRAGGDVIALMEWNQTAWTLEAASEGDIVKRFSVSNGGEVGKNGFEQIVITCNENTTGTEREQIVYLTATNGRDRTQLTLIQAAVDKSYQHCYYVRADVETEGDGSKEAPFKTISMAASKVQAGDTVLVMGGIYVEENVIPANSGTEKAMIVFKPASKADEVIIKHPGIEFTKDGTPVFNLNQRSYIWVEGFTFKSYYYAGFTFEMKEANHCVVFDNHFEDIGNDQIVNNGISLIRLYNASDNVICNNFFKDIYGDGVSMGRISKNNLICDNTFDTFKGKARGWAGEGSSYTTNITLGDEMEYADNLIAFNTSTKGKPFVWFDRNGSDNIVLRNVGHDSDAFVFNESRCVRNLIQENICYNIKNVGYETARYETGYTEDARWVNNVAYKCNSGFYISKAWRNDFRNNISVQCNSYSMEFTDIAQEDRKSTR
;
A
#
# COMPACT_ATOMS: atom_id res chain seq x y z
N MET A 1 -3.99 -20.28 -19.51
CA MET A 1 -3.09 -19.81 -20.59
C MET A 1 -3.63 -18.60 -21.39
N LYS A 2 -4.92 -18.55 -21.78
CA LYS A 2 -5.47 -17.42 -22.59
C LYS A 2 -5.52 -16.06 -21.86
N LYS A 3 -5.67 -16.01 -20.53
CA LYS A 3 -5.75 -14.74 -19.77
C LYS A 3 -4.40 -14.01 -19.65
N LYS A 4 -3.29 -14.72 -19.58
CA LYS A 4 -1.94 -14.10 -19.55
C LYS A 4 -1.58 -13.39 -20.87
N TYR A 5 -2.07 -13.90 -22.01
CA TYR A 5 -1.82 -13.29 -23.32
C TYR A 5 -2.60 -11.98 -23.53
N ILE A 6 -3.79 -11.86 -22.93
CA ILE A 6 -4.59 -10.62 -23.06
C ILE A 6 -3.92 -9.50 -22.23
N LEU A 7 -3.41 -9.78 -21.06
CA LEU A 7 -2.68 -8.81 -20.25
C LEU A 7 -1.36 -8.37 -20.92
N CYS A 8 -0.60 -9.30 -21.49
CA CYS A 8 0.59 -8.99 -22.27
C CYS A 8 0.27 -8.21 -23.56
N LEU A 9 -0.88 -8.51 -24.23
CA LEU A 9 -1.30 -7.78 -25.42
C LEU A 9 -1.73 -6.34 -25.10
N MET A 10 -2.38 -6.11 -23.95
CA MET A 10 -2.75 -4.76 -23.52
C MET A 10 -1.52 -3.94 -23.10
N ILE A 11 -0.56 -4.53 -22.41
CA ILE A 11 0.71 -3.88 -22.07
C ILE A 11 1.49 -3.57 -23.37
N SER A 12 1.50 -4.48 -24.35
CA SER A 12 2.15 -4.22 -25.64
C SER A 12 1.39 -3.20 -26.50
N LEU A 13 0.05 -3.12 -26.39
CA LEU A 13 -0.73 -2.12 -27.12
C LEU A 13 -0.53 -0.72 -26.53
N VAL A 14 -0.45 -0.61 -25.20
CA VAL A 14 -0.12 0.64 -24.52
C VAL A 14 1.31 1.09 -24.89
N THR A 15 2.27 0.16 -24.96
CA THR A 15 3.63 0.48 -25.37
C THR A 15 3.76 0.90 -26.84
N LEU A 16 2.92 0.38 -27.73
CA LEU A 16 2.92 0.76 -29.17
C LEU A 16 2.33 2.16 -29.41
N LEU A 17 1.46 2.66 -28.51
CA LEU A 17 0.88 4.00 -28.64
C LEU A 17 1.82 5.12 -28.13
N TYR A 18 2.88 4.78 -27.40
CA TYR A 18 3.85 5.75 -26.89
C TYR A 18 4.85 6.26 -27.94
N THR A 19 4.86 5.71 -29.16
CA THR A 19 5.85 6.08 -30.18
C THR A 19 5.46 7.26 -31.06
N SER A 20 4.30 7.90 -30.84
CA SER A 20 3.79 8.93 -31.78
C SER A 20 3.53 10.32 -31.21
N CYS A 21 3.78 10.59 -29.91
CA CYS A 21 3.64 11.95 -29.37
C CYS A 21 4.94 12.39 -28.68
N SER A 22 5.63 13.30 -29.31
CA SER A 22 6.69 14.11 -28.72
C SER A 22 6.08 15.15 -27.76
N ASP A 23 6.75 15.42 -26.67
CA ASP A 23 6.58 16.58 -25.76
C ASP A 23 5.55 16.53 -24.64
N ASP A 24 5.04 15.35 -24.24
CA ASP A 24 4.28 15.30 -22.99
C ASP A 24 5.23 15.18 -21.79
N GLU A 25 5.31 16.24 -20.99
CA GLU A 25 5.94 16.19 -19.67
C GLU A 25 5.27 15.14 -18.82
N VAL A 26 5.93 13.99 -18.70
CA VAL A 26 5.58 13.04 -17.63
C VAL A 26 5.87 13.76 -16.31
N VAL A 27 4.91 13.77 -15.41
CA VAL A 27 5.11 14.32 -14.08
C VAL A 27 6.26 13.57 -13.43
N ARG A 28 7.29 14.28 -13.09
CA ARG A 28 8.50 13.75 -12.48
C ARG A 28 8.46 14.03 -11.00
N MET A 29 8.81 13.06 -10.20
CA MET A 29 9.06 13.28 -8.78
C MET A 29 10.45 13.87 -8.54
N SER A 30 11.36 13.74 -9.51
CA SER A 30 12.69 14.38 -9.49
C SER A 30 13.16 14.78 -10.89
N ASP A 31 14.07 15.75 -10.98
CA ASP A 31 14.75 16.13 -12.23
C ASP A 31 15.88 15.17 -12.63
N LYS A 32 16.21 14.23 -11.77
CA LYS A 32 17.27 13.24 -12.03
C LYS A 32 16.78 12.15 -12.99
N LYS A 33 17.70 11.57 -13.74
CA LYS A 33 17.42 10.43 -14.64
C LYS A 33 17.03 9.17 -13.88
N VAL A 34 17.55 8.99 -12.68
CA VAL A 34 17.23 7.93 -11.73
C VAL A 34 17.24 8.51 -10.32
N ALA A 35 16.29 8.12 -9.48
CA ALA A 35 16.25 8.53 -8.09
C ALA A 35 15.65 7.43 -7.21
N PHE A 36 16.16 7.25 -6.01
CA PHE A 36 15.43 6.61 -4.94
C PHE A 36 14.45 7.62 -4.32
N MET A 37 13.31 7.14 -3.86
CA MET A 37 12.34 7.95 -3.13
C MET A 37 12.70 8.08 -1.65
N GLN A 38 13.62 7.24 -1.17
CA GLN A 38 14.19 7.30 0.17
C GLN A 38 15.70 7.61 0.06
N GLU A 39 16.22 8.33 1.02
CA GLU A 39 17.67 8.56 1.16
C GLU A 39 18.32 7.47 2.02
N GLU A 40 17.59 6.99 3.02
CA GLU A 40 18.02 5.96 3.97
C GLU A 40 16.91 4.95 4.22
N ILE A 41 17.27 3.70 4.50
CA ILE A 41 16.37 2.66 4.99
C ILE A 41 17.01 1.99 6.20
N ALA A 42 16.28 1.96 7.30
CA ALA A 42 16.65 1.22 8.48
C ALA A 42 16.43 -0.28 8.26
N VAL A 43 17.45 -1.08 8.58
CA VAL A 43 17.41 -2.54 8.50
C VAL A 43 17.50 -3.08 9.92
N THR A 44 16.61 -4.01 10.24
CA THR A 44 16.68 -4.66 11.55
C THR A 44 17.95 -5.49 11.70
N ARG A 45 18.38 -5.74 12.92
CA ARG A 45 19.49 -6.63 13.20
C ARG A 45 19.32 -8.03 12.56
N ALA A 46 18.12 -8.56 12.62
CA ALA A 46 17.82 -9.89 12.05
C ALA A 46 17.90 -9.93 10.52
N GLY A 47 18.04 -8.78 9.86
CA GLY A 47 17.95 -8.69 8.41
C GLY A 47 16.52 -8.85 7.94
N GLY A 48 16.35 -9.54 6.83
CA GLY A 48 15.04 -9.72 6.18
C GLY A 48 14.87 -8.82 4.98
N ASP A 49 13.63 -8.66 4.54
CA ASP A 49 13.32 -7.89 3.35
C ASP A 49 12.96 -6.44 3.72
N VAL A 50 13.56 -5.49 3.04
CA VAL A 50 13.19 -4.07 3.06
C VAL A 50 12.80 -3.61 1.67
N ILE A 51 12.00 -2.55 1.58
CA ILE A 51 11.45 -2.06 0.32
C ILE A 51 12.08 -0.71 -0.01
N ALA A 52 12.68 -0.63 -1.18
CA ALA A 52 13.09 0.62 -1.80
C ALA A 52 12.20 0.93 -2.99
N LEU A 53 11.73 2.16 -3.08
CA LEU A 53 11.09 2.70 -4.27
C LEU A 53 12.07 3.57 -5.05
N MET A 54 12.02 3.44 -6.35
CA MET A 54 12.83 4.24 -7.25
C MET A 54 12.05 4.68 -8.48
N GLU A 55 12.42 5.82 -9.02
CA GLU A 55 11.97 6.29 -10.32
C GLU A 55 13.10 6.31 -11.34
N TRP A 56 12.75 6.17 -12.59
CA TRP A 56 13.66 6.32 -13.71
C TRP A 56 12.99 7.06 -14.87
N ASN A 57 13.78 7.85 -15.58
CA ASN A 57 13.32 8.77 -16.60
C ASN A 57 14.11 8.59 -17.90
N GLN A 58 13.47 8.02 -18.92
CA GLN A 58 14.00 7.79 -20.27
C GLN A 58 15.36 7.05 -20.30
N THR A 59 15.61 6.18 -19.36
CA THR A 59 16.86 5.45 -19.23
C THR A 59 16.61 4.03 -18.73
N ALA A 60 17.47 3.10 -19.11
CA ALA A 60 17.62 1.87 -18.35
C ALA A 60 18.56 2.11 -17.17
N TRP A 61 18.52 1.23 -16.18
CA TRP A 61 19.24 1.38 -14.93
C TRP A 61 19.80 0.06 -14.40
N THR A 62 20.76 0.17 -13.49
CA THR A 62 21.32 -0.96 -12.73
C THR A 62 21.41 -0.61 -11.25
N LEU A 63 21.25 -1.62 -10.40
CA LEU A 63 21.47 -1.56 -8.96
C LEU A 63 22.70 -2.34 -8.58
N GLU A 64 23.50 -1.77 -7.70
CA GLU A 64 24.69 -2.38 -7.17
C GLU A 64 24.88 -2.01 -5.69
N ALA A 65 25.17 -2.99 -4.84
CA ALA A 65 25.56 -2.73 -3.47
C ALA A 65 27.08 -2.45 -3.41
N ALA A 66 27.47 -1.49 -2.57
CA ALA A 66 28.89 -1.28 -2.27
C ALA A 66 29.50 -2.56 -1.69
N SER A 67 30.79 -2.76 -1.95
CA SER A 67 31.52 -3.95 -1.46
C SER A 67 31.71 -3.97 0.06
N GLU A 68 31.58 -2.81 0.71
CA GLU A 68 31.65 -2.66 2.15
C GLU A 68 30.27 -2.71 2.77
N GLY A 69 30.13 -3.28 3.98
CA GLY A 69 28.90 -3.30 4.75
C GLY A 69 28.23 -4.66 4.87
N ASP A 70 28.27 -5.52 3.85
CA ASP A 70 27.68 -6.89 3.84
C ASP A 70 26.23 -6.98 4.37
N ILE A 71 25.45 -5.95 4.09
CA ILE A 71 24.01 -5.93 4.46
C ILE A 71 23.20 -6.61 3.37
N VAL A 72 23.39 -6.23 2.13
CA VAL A 72 22.61 -6.73 0.99
C VAL A 72 22.99 -8.17 0.66
N LYS A 73 22.02 -9.05 0.75
CA LYS A 73 22.12 -10.43 0.29
C LYS A 73 21.74 -10.56 -1.18
N ARG A 74 20.66 -9.90 -1.58
CA ARG A 74 20.16 -9.89 -2.96
C ARG A 74 19.14 -8.77 -3.17
N PHE A 75 18.95 -8.40 -4.43
CA PHE A 75 17.84 -7.59 -4.90
C PHE A 75 16.77 -8.48 -5.55
N SER A 76 15.49 -8.11 -5.47
CA SER A 76 14.43 -8.75 -6.28
C SER A 76 14.67 -8.55 -7.76
N VAL A 77 15.14 -7.36 -8.14
CA VAL A 77 15.54 -6.97 -9.50
C VAL A 77 16.77 -6.09 -9.37
N SER A 78 17.82 -6.36 -10.18
CA SER A 78 19.07 -5.60 -10.17
C SER A 78 19.29 -4.71 -11.40
N ASN A 79 18.41 -4.79 -12.38
CA ASN A 79 18.40 -3.94 -13.57
C ASN A 79 17.00 -3.85 -14.14
N GLY A 80 16.73 -2.78 -14.87
CA GLY A 80 15.43 -2.55 -15.49
C GLY A 80 15.41 -1.24 -16.25
N GLY A 81 14.20 -0.71 -16.41
CA GLY A 81 13.98 0.50 -17.18
C GLY A 81 14.15 0.30 -18.70
N GLU A 82 13.79 1.31 -19.46
CA GLU A 82 13.89 1.31 -20.91
C GLU A 82 14.21 2.72 -21.41
N VAL A 83 15.14 2.82 -22.36
CA VAL A 83 15.47 4.11 -22.96
C VAL A 83 14.25 4.68 -23.67
N GLY A 84 13.94 5.94 -23.40
CA GLY A 84 12.76 6.62 -23.97
C GLY A 84 11.46 6.40 -23.19
N LYS A 85 11.49 5.64 -22.10
CA LYS A 85 10.35 5.46 -21.20
C LYS A 85 10.67 5.96 -19.80
N ASN A 86 9.63 6.27 -19.04
CA ASN A 86 9.71 6.64 -17.64
C ASN A 86 9.04 5.57 -16.80
N GLY A 87 9.42 5.45 -15.55
CA GLY A 87 8.77 4.49 -14.67
C GLY A 87 9.19 4.57 -13.23
N PHE A 88 8.50 3.78 -12.46
CA PHE A 88 8.79 3.49 -11.06
C PHE A 88 9.01 1.99 -10.91
N GLU A 89 9.84 1.63 -9.96
CA GLU A 89 10.12 0.24 -9.63
C GLU A 89 10.16 0.08 -8.12
N GLN A 90 9.58 -1.00 -7.65
CA GLN A 90 9.69 -1.43 -6.28
C GLN A 90 10.75 -2.50 -6.18
N ILE A 91 11.76 -2.26 -5.37
CA ILE A 91 12.85 -3.19 -5.14
C ILE A 91 12.73 -3.77 -3.74
N VAL A 92 12.60 -5.07 -3.66
CA VAL A 92 12.77 -5.79 -2.39
C VAL A 92 14.26 -6.10 -2.23
N ILE A 93 14.85 -5.57 -1.17
CA ILE A 93 16.25 -5.81 -0.79
C ILE A 93 16.24 -6.80 0.36
N THR A 94 16.67 -8.03 0.10
CA THR A 94 16.88 -9.04 1.16
C THR A 94 18.20 -8.75 1.84
N CYS A 95 18.18 -8.58 3.15
CA CYS A 95 19.33 -8.23 3.97
C CYS A 95 19.80 -9.40 4.82
N ASN A 96 21.12 -9.50 5.01
CA ASN A 96 21.75 -10.44 5.93
C ASN A 96 21.49 -10.06 7.39
N GLU A 97 21.56 -11.01 8.30
CA GLU A 97 21.60 -10.73 9.73
C GLU A 97 22.90 -10.00 10.09
N ASN A 98 22.81 -9.00 10.97
CA ASN A 98 23.98 -8.35 11.57
C ASN A 98 24.48 -9.13 12.79
N THR A 99 25.59 -9.80 12.65
CA THR A 99 26.25 -10.56 13.73
C THR A 99 27.46 -9.85 14.31
N THR A 100 27.77 -8.63 13.85
CA THR A 100 29.04 -7.95 14.20
C THR A 100 29.06 -7.30 15.57
N GLY A 101 27.90 -7.03 16.18
CA GLY A 101 27.83 -6.30 17.45
C GLY A 101 27.94 -4.78 17.30
N THR A 102 28.09 -4.27 16.08
CA THR A 102 28.14 -2.83 15.77
C THR A 102 27.12 -2.49 14.68
N GLU A 103 26.60 -1.28 14.73
CA GLU A 103 25.83 -0.74 13.60
C GLU A 103 26.71 -0.75 12.35
N ARG A 104 26.11 -1.09 11.22
CA ARG A 104 26.81 -1.08 9.94
C ARG A 104 25.96 -0.41 8.86
N GLU A 105 26.65 0.16 7.92
CA GLU A 105 26.04 0.84 6.77
C GLU A 105 26.49 0.16 5.47
N GLN A 106 25.59 0.18 4.50
CA GLN A 106 25.93 -0.21 3.13
C GLN A 106 25.21 0.69 2.16
N ILE A 107 25.94 1.20 1.18
CA ILE A 107 25.36 2.02 0.12
C ILE A 107 24.88 1.11 -1.02
N VAL A 108 23.67 1.37 -1.48
CA VAL A 108 23.12 0.82 -2.71
C VAL A 108 23.12 1.93 -3.76
N TYR A 109 23.77 1.66 -4.87
CA TYR A 109 23.84 2.58 -5.99
C TYR A 109 22.81 2.24 -7.06
N LEU A 110 22.13 3.26 -7.51
CA LEU A 110 21.26 3.22 -8.68
C LEU A 110 21.92 4.07 -9.77
N THR A 111 22.25 3.44 -10.88
CA THR A 111 23.01 4.07 -11.98
C THR A 111 22.21 3.97 -13.27
N ALA A 112 22.02 5.10 -13.96
CA ALA A 112 21.48 5.13 -15.31
C ALA A 112 22.50 4.56 -16.32
N THR A 113 22.01 3.94 -17.39
CA THR A 113 22.91 3.33 -18.41
C THR A 113 23.81 4.32 -19.16
N ASN A 114 23.50 5.63 -19.08
CA ASN A 114 24.40 6.66 -19.60
C ASN A 114 25.69 6.83 -18.75
N GLY A 115 25.76 6.15 -17.58
CA GLY A 115 26.89 6.17 -16.67
C GLY A 115 27.16 7.49 -15.97
N ARG A 116 26.37 8.53 -16.23
CA ARG A 116 26.56 9.89 -15.67
C ARG A 116 25.62 10.18 -14.50
N ASP A 117 24.41 9.69 -14.59
CA ASP A 117 23.41 9.88 -13.55
C ASP A 117 23.46 8.69 -12.59
N ARG A 118 23.83 8.96 -11.36
CA ARG A 118 23.91 8.00 -10.27
C ARG A 118 23.33 8.60 -9.00
N THR A 119 22.55 7.82 -8.31
CA THR A 119 22.03 8.15 -6.96
C THR A 119 22.34 7.02 -6.01
N GLN A 120 22.15 7.24 -4.73
CA GLN A 120 22.44 6.26 -3.69
C GLN A 120 21.31 6.19 -2.66
N LEU A 121 21.18 5.03 -2.07
CA LEU A 121 20.35 4.74 -0.91
C LEU A 121 21.28 4.16 0.17
N THR A 122 21.21 4.68 1.38
CA THR A 122 21.97 4.16 2.52
C THR A 122 21.13 3.15 3.28
N LEU A 123 21.60 1.93 3.43
CA LEU A 123 21.05 0.95 4.36
C LEU A 123 21.81 1.06 5.69
N ILE A 124 21.06 1.29 6.75
CA ILE A 124 21.62 1.39 8.13
C ILE A 124 21.09 0.20 8.90
N GLN A 125 21.96 -0.72 9.26
CA GLN A 125 21.56 -1.91 10.00
C GLN A 125 21.98 -1.83 11.47
N ALA A 126 20.98 -1.98 12.33
CA ALA A 126 21.15 -1.90 13.77
C ALA A 126 22.23 -2.86 14.30
N ALA A 127 22.96 -2.42 15.34
CA ALA A 127 23.95 -3.20 16.04
C ALA A 127 23.34 -4.41 16.73
N VAL A 128 24.14 -5.47 16.89
CA VAL A 128 23.90 -6.47 17.93
C VAL A 128 24.33 -5.85 19.26
N ASP A 129 23.45 -5.15 19.91
CA ASP A 129 23.67 -4.87 21.32
C ASP A 129 23.22 -6.10 22.11
N LYS A 130 24.20 -6.79 22.72
CA LYS A 130 23.91 -7.98 23.51
C LYS A 130 23.03 -7.70 24.74
N SER A 131 22.83 -6.44 25.08
CA SER A 131 22.05 -6.02 26.27
C SER A 131 20.62 -5.57 25.93
N TYR A 132 20.27 -5.28 24.65
CA TYR A 132 19.02 -4.61 24.31
C TYR A 132 18.23 -5.19 23.12
N GLN A 133 18.66 -6.26 22.47
CA GLN A 133 17.93 -6.85 21.35
C GLN A 133 17.64 -8.32 21.63
N HIS A 134 16.36 -8.62 21.85
CA HIS A 134 15.91 -9.97 22.11
C HIS A 134 15.16 -10.53 20.90
N CYS A 135 15.36 -11.82 20.65
CA CYS A 135 14.41 -12.61 19.85
C CYS A 135 13.47 -13.30 20.84
N TYR A 136 12.24 -12.88 20.86
CA TYR A 136 11.18 -13.56 21.59
C TYR A 136 10.52 -14.61 20.69
N TYR A 137 10.39 -15.80 21.21
CA TYR A 137 9.69 -16.90 20.53
C TYR A 137 8.28 -17.03 21.09
N VAL A 138 7.31 -17.26 20.19
CA VAL A 138 5.91 -17.47 20.54
C VAL A 138 5.44 -18.78 19.94
N ARG A 139 4.74 -19.60 20.73
CA ARG A 139 4.17 -20.89 20.32
C ARG A 139 2.83 -21.15 21.00
N ALA A 140 1.77 -21.34 20.20
CA ALA A 140 0.40 -21.42 20.70
C ALA A 140 0.10 -22.68 21.56
N ASP A 141 0.79 -23.79 21.31
CA ASP A 141 0.53 -25.10 21.92
C ASP A 141 1.32 -25.37 23.22
N VAL A 142 2.00 -24.36 23.79
CA VAL A 142 2.68 -24.54 25.07
C VAL A 142 1.68 -24.69 26.20
N GLU A 143 1.92 -25.69 27.10
CA GLU A 143 1.06 -25.94 28.26
C GLU A 143 1.29 -24.88 29.35
N THR A 144 2.54 -24.54 29.58
CA THR A 144 2.97 -23.53 30.56
C THR A 144 3.63 -22.37 29.86
N GLU A 145 3.36 -21.21 30.40
CA GLU A 145 3.96 -19.98 29.90
C GLU A 145 5.46 -19.96 30.13
N GLY A 146 6.21 -19.63 29.07
CA GLY A 146 7.66 -19.51 29.11
C GLY A 146 8.13 -18.07 29.38
N ASP A 147 9.41 -17.89 29.20
CA ASP A 147 10.11 -16.60 29.33
C ASP A 147 10.36 -15.90 27.98
N GLY A 148 9.90 -16.51 26.88
CA GLY A 148 10.09 -16.02 25.52
C GLY A 148 11.38 -16.49 24.85
N SER A 149 12.17 -17.31 25.50
CA SER A 149 13.31 -17.97 24.86
C SER A 149 12.82 -19.04 23.87
N LYS A 150 13.72 -19.54 23.02
CA LYS A 150 13.38 -20.59 22.07
C LYS A 150 12.96 -21.89 22.76
N GLU A 151 13.56 -22.17 23.89
CA GLU A 151 13.33 -23.37 24.73
C GLU A 151 12.04 -23.25 25.56
N ALA A 152 11.70 -22.00 25.95
CA ALA A 152 10.52 -21.69 26.77
C ALA A 152 9.73 -20.52 26.13
N PRO A 153 9.09 -20.72 24.96
CA PRO A 153 8.42 -19.64 24.23
C PRO A 153 7.18 -19.14 24.97
N PHE A 154 6.83 -17.88 24.72
CA PHE A 154 5.56 -17.31 25.16
C PHE A 154 4.39 -18.03 24.48
N LYS A 155 3.24 -18.07 25.14
CA LYS A 155 2.03 -18.68 24.60
C LYS A 155 1.32 -17.78 23.58
N THR A 156 1.38 -16.46 23.75
CA THR A 156 0.63 -15.47 22.95
C THR A 156 1.54 -14.39 22.37
N ILE A 157 1.13 -13.83 21.25
CA ILE A 157 1.83 -12.70 20.63
C ILE A 157 1.75 -11.47 21.55
N SER A 158 0.60 -11.28 22.21
CA SER A 158 0.38 -10.19 23.17
C SER A 158 1.39 -10.20 24.33
N MET A 159 1.79 -11.37 24.78
CA MET A 159 2.79 -11.49 25.83
C MET A 159 4.17 -11.02 25.36
N ALA A 160 4.60 -11.47 24.18
CA ALA A 160 5.83 -11.01 23.58
C ALA A 160 5.77 -9.49 23.34
N ALA A 161 4.65 -8.99 22.77
CA ALA A 161 4.44 -7.57 22.53
C ALA A 161 4.59 -6.71 23.79
N SER A 162 4.16 -7.22 24.95
CA SER A 162 4.28 -6.53 26.26
C SER A 162 5.73 -6.36 26.76
N LYS A 163 6.69 -7.01 26.11
CA LYS A 163 8.12 -7.02 26.54
C LYS A 163 9.03 -6.31 25.55
N VAL A 164 8.62 -6.16 24.29
CA VAL A 164 9.51 -5.68 23.23
C VAL A 164 10.05 -4.28 23.49
N GLN A 165 11.27 -4.09 23.09
CA GLN A 165 11.99 -2.83 23.02
C GLN A 165 12.48 -2.57 21.60
N ALA A 166 12.99 -1.38 21.34
CA ALA A 166 13.51 -1.04 20.02
C ALA A 166 14.58 -2.04 19.58
N GLY A 167 14.41 -2.59 18.37
CA GLY A 167 15.30 -3.59 17.78
C GLY A 167 14.93 -5.04 18.06
N ASP A 168 13.96 -5.31 18.91
CA ASP A 168 13.53 -6.68 19.22
C ASP A 168 12.76 -7.30 18.07
N THR A 169 12.89 -8.63 17.97
CA THR A 169 12.13 -9.44 16.99
C THR A 169 11.29 -10.47 17.72
N VAL A 170 10.00 -10.52 17.39
CA VAL A 170 9.06 -11.55 17.83
C VAL A 170 8.94 -12.60 16.72
N LEU A 171 9.41 -13.81 16.97
CA LEU A 171 9.37 -14.97 16.08
C LEU A 171 8.20 -15.86 16.47
N VAL A 172 7.17 -15.87 15.65
CA VAL A 172 5.93 -16.62 15.90
C VAL A 172 5.99 -17.96 15.15
N MET A 173 5.92 -19.06 15.89
CA MET A 173 5.92 -20.42 15.34
C MET A 173 4.56 -20.72 14.69
N GLY A 174 4.53 -21.63 13.72
CA GLY A 174 3.31 -22.05 13.04
C GLY A 174 2.21 -22.47 14.00
N GLY A 175 0.97 -22.11 13.69
CA GLY A 175 -0.18 -22.41 14.54
C GLY A 175 -1.31 -21.40 14.43
N ILE A 176 -2.35 -21.62 15.22
CA ILE A 176 -3.52 -20.73 15.31
C ILE A 176 -3.46 -19.94 16.62
N TYR A 177 -3.46 -18.63 16.50
CA TYR A 177 -3.44 -17.69 17.61
C TYR A 177 -4.76 -16.93 17.65
N VAL A 178 -5.34 -16.82 18.84
CA VAL A 178 -6.54 -16.00 19.06
C VAL A 178 -6.10 -14.80 19.87
N GLU A 179 -6.03 -13.66 19.19
CA GLU A 179 -5.41 -12.45 19.72
C GLU A 179 -6.32 -11.24 19.54
N GLU A 180 -6.33 -10.37 20.49
CA GLU A 180 -6.86 -9.03 20.42
C GLU A 180 -5.96 -8.07 21.18
N ASN A 181 -5.93 -6.83 20.72
CA ASN A 181 -5.20 -5.76 21.42
C ASN A 181 -3.72 -6.07 21.64
N VAL A 182 -3.07 -6.68 20.64
CA VAL A 182 -1.61 -6.85 20.65
C VAL A 182 -0.98 -5.48 20.61
N ILE A 183 -0.47 -5.03 21.76
CA ILE A 183 0.10 -3.69 21.95
C ILE A 183 1.60 -3.82 22.21
N PRO A 184 2.47 -3.38 21.29
CA PRO A 184 3.90 -3.31 21.59
C PRO A 184 4.16 -2.39 22.79
N ALA A 185 4.95 -2.83 23.75
CA ALA A 185 5.26 -2.05 24.97
C ALA A 185 5.90 -0.71 24.62
N ASN A 186 6.75 -0.69 23.59
CA ASN A 186 7.49 0.47 23.14
C ASN A 186 7.35 0.68 21.63
N SER A 187 7.74 1.85 21.17
CA SER A 187 8.06 2.10 19.75
C SER A 187 9.47 1.58 19.45
N GLY A 188 9.68 1.21 18.20
CA GLY A 188 11.02 1.10 17.65
C GLY A 188 11.66 2.48 17.45
N THR A 189 12.75 2.50 16.73
CA THR A 189 13.40 3.72 16.22
C THR A 189 13.75 3.55 14.76
N GLU A 190 14.10 4.62 14.07
CA GLU A 190 14.55 4.60 12.69
C GLU A 190 15.65 3.55 12.43
N LYS A 191 16.58 3.40 13.37
CA LYS A 191 17.70 2.45 13.30
C LYS A 191 17.41 1.08 13.93
N ALA A 192 16.28 0.91 14.61
CA ALA A 192 15.97 -0.27 15.40
C ALA A 192 14.46 -0.52 15.48
N MET A 193 13.86 -0.99 14.37
CA MET A 193 12.44 -1.34 14.35
C MET A 193 12.13 -2.55 15.24
N ILE A 194 10.93 -2.61 15.77
CA ILE A 194 10.40 -3.81 16.43
C ILE A 194 9.71 -4.64 15.34
N VAL A 195 10.09 -5.92 15.21
CA VAL A 195 9.62 -6.80 14.15
C VAL A 195 8.77 -7.95 14.69
N PHE A 196 7.60 -8.16 14.12
CA PHE A 196 6.75 -9.33 14.34
C PHE A 196 6.68 -10.14 13.05
N LYS A 197 7.09 -11.42 13.09
CA LYS A 197 7.08 -12.28 11.89
C LYS A 197 7.02 -13.78 12.24
N PRO A 198 6.62 -14.65 11.30
CA PRO A 198 6.77 -16.09 11.46
C PRO A 198 8.23 -16.48 11.73
N ALA A 199 8.43 -17.47 12.58
CA ALA A 199 9.75 -18.02 12.88
C ALA A 199 10.41 -18.66 11.65
N SER A 200 9.60 -19.17 10.73
CA SER A 200 10.02 -19.71 9.45
C SER A 200 9.01 -19.30 8.37
N LYS A 201 9.47 -19.04 7.16
CA LYS A 201 8.57 -18.80 6.00
C LYS A 201 7.72 -20.03 5.62
N ALA A 202 8.09 -21.23 6.08
CA ALA A 202 7.31 -22.45 5.88
C ALA A 202 6.20 -22.63 6.92
N ASP A 203 6.24 -21.84 8.00
CA ASP A 203 5.25 -21.95 9.08
C ASP A 203 4.05 -21.05 8.76
N GLU A 204 2.88 -21.66 8.62
CA GLU A 204 1.65 -20.90 8.54
C GLU A 204 1.25 -20.42 9.94
N VAL A 205 1.23 -19.11 10.14
CA VAL A 205 0.77 -18.48 11.36
C VAL A 205 -0.58 -17.83 11.10
N ILE A 206 -1.65 -18.44 11.64
CA ILE A 206 -3.02 -17.93 11.48
C ILE A 206 -3.40 -17.13 12.73
N ILE A 207 -3.79 -15.89 12.57
CA ILE A 207 -4.25 -15.02 13.65
C ILE A 207 -5.75 -14.77 13.48
N LYS A 208 -6.51 -15.00 14.56
CA LYS A 208 -7.95 -14.78 14.65
C LYS A 208 -8.26 -13.80 15.78
N HIS A 209 -9.33 -13.05 15.61
CA HIS A 209 -9.88 -12.24 16.71
C HIS A 209 -10.85 -13.08 17.56
N PRO A 210 -10.85 -12.98 18.89
CA PRO A 210 -11.75 -13.74 19.75
C PRO A 210 -13.22 -13.31 19.66
N GLY A 211 -13.49 -12.07 19.22
CA GLY A 211 -14.84 -11.53 19.09
C GLY A 211 -15.64 -12.26 18.02
N ILE A 212 -16.86 -12.66 18.38
CA ILE A 212 -17.80 -13.38 17.50
C ILE A 212 -18.98 -12.51 17.06
N GLU A 213 -19.16 -11.34 17.66
CA GLU A 213 -20.24 -10.40 17.34
C GLU A 213 -19.67 -9.07 16.86
N PHE A 214 -20.40 -8.43 15.94
CA PHE A 214 -20.09 -7.10 15.47
C PHE A 214 -20.26 -6.08 16.58
N THR A 215 -19.22 -5.33 16.90
CA THR A 215 -19.31 -4.11 17.70
C THR A 215 -18.58 -2.95 17.02
N LYS A 216 -19.20 -1.79 16.98
CA LYS A 216 -18.63 -0.60 16.32
C LYS A 216 -17.32 -0.14 16.96
N ASP A 217 -17.14 -0.40 18.24
CA ASP A 217 -16.02 0.06 19.06
C ASP A 217 -15.12 -1.11 19.49
N GLY A 218 -15.01 -2.13 18.63
CA GLY A 218 -14.22 -3.32 18.92
C GLY A 218 -12.71 -3.07 18.97
N THR A 219 -12.03 -3.91 19.73
CA THR A 219 -10.57 -3.89 19.82
C THR A 219 -9.93 -4.41 18.53
N PRO A 220 -8.83 -3.83 18.06
CA PRO A 220 -8.08 -4.37 16.91
C PRO A 220 -7.33 -5.64 17.28
N VAL A 221 -6.88 -6.39 16.29
CA VAL A 221 -5.90 -7.46 16.53
C VAL A 221 -4.57 -6.84 16.93
N PHE A 222 -4.00 -5.99 16.10
CA PHE A 222 -2.82 -5.19 16.41
C PHE A 222 -3.24 -3.74 16.70
N ASN A 223 -2.99 -3.30 17.91
CA ASN A 223 -3.18 -1.92 18.34
C ASN A 223 -1.84 -1.21 18.37
N LEU A 224 -1.55 -0.48 17.29
CA LEU A 224 -0.32 0.28 17.13
C LEU A 224 -0.52 1.77 17.46
N ASN A 225 -1.58 2.13 18.16
CA ASN A 225 -1.85 3.52 18.52
C ASN A 225 -0.67 4.11 19.32
N GLN A 226 -0.13 5.23 18.82
CA GLN A 226 1.04 5.90 19.37
C GLN A 226 2.30 5.01 19.44
N ARG A 227 2.40 4.04 18.55
CA ARG A 227 3.57 3.17 18.39
C ARG A 227 4.14 3.33 17.00
N SER A 228 5.38 3.74 16.90
CA SER A 228 6.08 3.98 15.63
C SER A 228 7.22 2.98 15.43
N TYR A 229 7.65 2.84 14.16
CA TYR A 229 8.74 1.93 13.81
C TYR A 229 8.45 0.47 14.18
N ILE A 230 7.23 0.01 13.89
CA ILE A 230 6.80 -1.38 14.08
C ILE A 230 6.67 -2.03 12.71
N TRP A 231 7.23 -3.23 12.55
CA TRP A 231 7.13 -4.04 11.34
C TRP A 231 6.37 -5.32 11.63
N VAL A 232 5.30 -5.57 10.89
CA VAL A 232 4.48 -6.78 10.99
C VAL A 232 4.43 -7.44 9.62
N GLU A 233 4.95 -8.67 9.51
CA GLU A 233 5.03 -9.36 8.22
C GLU A 233 4.67 -10.84 8.29
N GLY A 234 4.15 -11.36 7.16
CA GLY A 234 4.05 -12.79 6.89
C GLY A 234 2.95 -13.54 7.63
N PHE A 235 2.00 -12.86 8.25
CA PHE A 235 0.88 -13.47 8.97
C PHE A 235 -0.34 -13.67 8.09
N THR A 236 -1.14 -14.71 8.41
CA THR A 236 -2.49 -14.92 7.87
C THR A 236 -3.53 -14.50 8.91
N PHE A 237 -4.24 -13.42 8.64
CA PHE A 237 -5.40 -12.97 9.43
C PHE A 237 -6.66 -13.57 8.79
N LYS A 238 -7.40 -14.44 9.52
CA LYS A 238 -8.43 -15.24 8.87
C LYS A 238 -9.63 -15.54 9.74
N SER A 239 -10.79 -15.58 9.09
CA SER A 239 -12.05 -16.13 9.61
C SER A 239 -12.46 -15.57 10.96
N TYR A 240 -12.61 -14.24 11.04
CA TYR A 240 -13.26 -13.57 12.16
C TYR A 240 -14.27 -12.53 11.66
N TYR A 241 -15.35 -12.40 12.40
CA TYR A 241 -16.52 -11.62 11.99
C TYR A 241 -16.69 -10.33 12.80
N TYR A 242 -15.77 -10.10 13.69
CA TYR A 242 -15.76 -8.93 14.53
C TYR A 242 -15.46 -7.68 13.70
N ALA A 243 -16.20 -6.62 13.99
CA ALA A 243 -16.03 -5.37 13.29
C ALA A 243 -15.02 -4.50 14.01
N GLY A 244 -13.82 -4.88 13.95
CA GLY A 244 -12.74 -4.06 14.40
C GLY A 244 -11.77 -3.83 13.27
N PHE A 245 -10.70 -3.18 13.59
CA PHE A 245 -9.55 -3.09 12.73
C PHE A 245 -8.66 -4.30 12.97
N THR A 246 -8.09 -4.87 11.93
CA THR A 246 -6.98 -5.80 12.14
C THR A 246 -5.77 -5.02 12.66
N PHE A 247 -5.51 -3.86 12.04
CA PHE A 247 -4.50 -2.91 12.48
C PHE A 247 -5.15 -1.55 12.75
N GLU A 248 -5.06 -1.06 13.98
CA GLU A 248 -5.38 0.32 14.29
C GLU A 248 -4.08 1.11 14.53
N MET A 249 -3.87 2.12 13.68
CA MET A 249 -2.63 2.89 13.60
C MET A 249 -2.95 4.39 13.78
N LYS A 250 -3.36 4.74 15.00
CA LYS A 250 -3.60 6.14 15.35
C LYS A 250 -2.31 6.78 15.88
N GLU A 251 -1.88 7.88 15.23
CA GLU A 251 -0.63 8.55 15.60
C GLU A 251 0.58 7.59 15.58
N ALA A 252 0.55 6.62 14.65
CA ALA A 252 1.60 5.64 14.44
C ALA A 252 2.34 5.96 13.15
N ASN A 253 3.64 6.17 13.21
CA ASN A 253 4.42 6.58 12.06
C ASN A 253 5.56 5.61 11.77
N HIS A 254 6.02 5.58 10.52
CA HIS A 254 7.13 4.73 10.07
C HIS A 254 6.91 3.23 10.38
N CYS A 255 5.66 2.77 10.38
CA CYS A 255 5.32 1.36 10.55
C CYS A 255 5.23 0.66 9.19
N VAL A 256 5.46 -0.65 9.19
CA VAL A 256 5.42 -1.49 8.00
C VAL A 256 4.45 -2.65 8.22
N VAL A 257 3.48 -2.80 7.32
CA VAL A 257 2.57 -3.96 7.22
C VAL A 257 2.86 -4.62 5.88
N PHE A 258 3.55 -5.76 5.90
CA PHE A 258 4.16 -6.34 4.71
C PHE A 258 3.89 -7.83 4.59
N ASP A 259 3.60 -8.31 3.37
CA ASP A 259 3.47 -9.74 3.04
C ASP A 259 2.46 -10.49 3.93
N ASN A 260 1.40 -9.82 4.38
CA ASN A 260 0.34 -10.43 5.17
C ASN A 260 -0.83 -10.85 4.29
N HIS A 261 -1.55 -11.87 4.73
CA HIS A 261 -2.73 -12.40 4.08
C HIS A 261 -3.97 -12.15 4.95
N PHE A 262 -4.95 -11.45 4.40
CA PHE A 262 -6.24 -11.15 5.04
C PHE A 262 -7.33 -11.92 4.29
N GLU A 263 -8.02 -12.85 4.93
CA GLU A 263 -9.01 -13.69 4.27
C GLU A 263 -10.25 -13.93 5.13
N ASP A 264 -11.44 -13.85 4.52
CA ASP A 264 -12.72 -14.15 5.15
C ASP A 264 -12.93 -13.35 6.45
N ILE A 265 -12.88 -12.01 6.34
CA ILE A 265 -12.99 -11.10 7.50
C ILE A 265 -14.22 -10.22 7.35
N GLY A 266 -14.97 -10.11 8.44
CA GLY A 266 -16.22 -9.36 8.52
C GLY A 266 -17.44 -10.16 8.07
N ASN A 267 -18.60 -9.52 8.04
CA ASN A 267 -19.85 -10.12 7.58
C ASN A 267 -20.80 -9.04 7.02
N ASP A 268 -21.97 -9.45 6.51
CA ASP A 268 -22.99 -8.57 5.92
C ASP A 268 -23.75 -7.69 6.94
N GLN A 269 -23.55 -7.90 8.23
CA GLN A 269 -24.09 -7.05 9.30
C GLN A 269 -23.24 -5.79 9.53
N ILE A 270 -22.10 -5.70 8.87
CA ILE A 270 -21.26 -4.50 8.87
C ILE A 270 -22.03 -3.38 8.15
N VAL A 271 -22.73 -2.58 8.93
CA VAL A 271 -23.49 -1.43 8.45
C VAL A 271 -22.81 -0.14 8.88
N ASN A 272 -22.59 0.74 7.93
CA ASN A 272 -22.04 2.09 8.11
C ASN A 272 -20.52 2.21 8.40
N ASN A 273 -19.93 2.98 7.56
CA ASN A 273 -18.71 3.78 7.73
C ASN A 273 -17.78 3.44 8.88
N GLY A 274 -16.59 2.99 8.57
CA GLY A 274 -15.47 3.03 9.47
C GLY A 274 -14.88 1.68 9.86
N ILE A 275 -15.21 0.63 9.14
CA ILE A 275 -14.54 -0.66 9.33
C ILE A 275 -13.50 -0.82 8.23
N SER A 276 -12.27 -0.95 8.66
CA SER A 276 -11.15 -1.11 7.77
C SER A 276 -10.21 -2.13 8.37
N LEU A 277 -9.63 -2.99 7.54
CA LEU A 277 -8.65 -3.92 8.06
C LEU A 277 -7.41 -3.20 8.56
N ILE A 278 -6.95 -2.21 7.80
CA ILE A 278 -5.82 -1.37 8.20
C ILE A 278 -6.32 0.08 8.24
N ARG A 279 -6.32 0.67 9.42
CA ARG A 279 -6.75 2.05 9.63
C ARG A 279 -5.58 2.93 10.03
N LEU A 280 -5.28 3.91 9.19
CA LEU A 280 -4.35 4.99 9.48
C LEU A 280 -5.15 6.24 9.88
N TYR A 281 -4.83 6.80 11.01
CA TYR A 281 -5.53 7.95 11.53
C TYR A 281 -4.55 8.92 12.19
N ASN A 282 -4.30 10.05 11.56
CA ASN A 282 -3.21 10.95 11.95
C ASN A 282 -1.85 10.22 11.95
N ALA A 283 -1.62 9.40 10.92
CA ALA A 283 -0.49 8.48 10.84
C ALA A 283 0.25 8.66 9.51
N SER A 284 1.55 8.83 9.57
CA SER A 284 2.38 9.22 8.42
C SER A 284 3.59 8.32 8.21
N ASP A 285 4.13 8.35 7.00
CA ASP A 285 5.37 7.65 6.65
C ASP A 285 5.28 6.12 6.82
N ASN A 286 4.06 5.54 6.71
CA ASN A 286 3.85 4.11 6.85
C ASN A 286 3.90 3.41 5.48
N VAL A 287 4.30 2.15 5.49
CA VAL A 287 4.39 1.29 4.32
C VAL A 287 3.42 0.11 4.46
N ILE A 288 2.49 -0.01 3.52
CA ILE A 288 1.53 -1.11 3.42
C ILE A 288 1.73 -1.76 2.06
N CYS A 289 2.55 -2.81 1.99
CA CYS A 289 2.97 -3.38 0.72
C CYS A 289 2.92 -4.91 0.70
N ASN A 290 2.71 -5.45 -0.50
CA ASN A 290 2.71 -6.88 -0.79
C ASN A 290 1.69 -7.70 0.02
N ASN A 291 0.61 -7.07 0.50
CA ASN A 291 -0.43 -7.77 1.23
C ASN A 291 -1.51 -8.31 0.29
N PHE A 292 -2.14 -9.41 0.67
CA PHE A 292 -3.24 -10.02 -0.05
C PHE A 292 -4.54 -9.93 0.75
N PHE A 293 -5.58 -9.35 0.16
CA PHE A 293 -6.90 -9.17 0.76
C PHE A 293 -7.93 -9.94 -0.04
N LYS A 294 -8.64 -10.85 0.61
CA LYS A 294 -9.64 -11.69 -0.05
C LYS A 294 -10.87 -11.91 0.81
N ASP A 295 -12.05 -11.87 0.18
CA ASP A 295 -13.32 -12.11 0.85
C ASP A 295 -13.58 -11.18 2.05
N ILE A 296 -13.30 -9.88 1.87
CA ILE A 296 -13.37 -8.87 2.92
C ILE A 296 -14.70 -8.12 2.88
N TYR A 297 -15.28 -7.91 4.06
CA TYR A 297 -16.33 -6.91 4.29
C TYR A 297 -15.71 -5.67 4.93
N GLY A 298 -16.09 -4.49 4.47
CA GLY A 298 -15.46 -3.22 4.89
C GLY A 298 -14.27 -2.83 4.01
N ASP A 299 -13.55 -1.81 4.41
CA ASP A 299 -12.43 -1.29 3.63
C ASP A 299 -11.15 -2.11 3.86
N GLY A 300 -10.33 -2.27 2.84
CA GLY A 300 -9.01 -2.90 2.97
C GLY A 300 -8.08 -1.99 3.77
N VAL A 301 -7.86 -0.79 3.26
CA VAL A 301 -7.05 0.26 3.91
C VAL A 301 -7.87 1.54 3.99
N SER A 302 -7.89 2.20 5.13
CA SER A 302 -8.45 3.54 5.24
C SER A 302 -7.45 4.52 5.85
N MET A 303 -7.46 5.72 5.30
CA MET A 303 -6.68 6.84 5.82
C MET A 303 -7.60 7.99 6.16
N GLY A 304 -7.41 8.59 7.32
CA GLY A 304 -8.17 9.75 7.77
C GLY A 304 -7.30 10.78 8.48
N ARG A 305 -7.88 11.96 8.68
CA ARG A 305 -7.22 13.14 9.24
C ARG A 305 -5.90 13.46 8.55
N ILE A 306 -4.92 13.98 9.29
CA ILE A 306 -3.64 14.43 8.76
C ILE A 306 -2.70 13.23 8.52
N SER A 307 -3.12 12.26 7.67
CA SER A 307 -2.27 11.13 7.30
C SER A 307 -1.52 11.44 6.02
N LYS A 308 -0.17 11.47 6.07
CA LYS A 308 0.69 11.93 4.97
C LYS A 308 1.83 10.96 4.67
N ASN A 309 2.36 11.05 3.45
CA ASN A 309 3.55 10.31 3.01
C ASN A 309 3.42 8.78 3.19
N ASN A 310 2.20 8.22 3.20
CA ASN A 310 2.03 6.79 3.30
C ASN A 310 2.18 6.14 1.93
N LEU A 311 2.80 4.97 1.91
CA LEU A 311 2.99 4.16 0.72
C LEU A 311 2.08 2.94 0.79
N ILE A 312 1.17 2.80 -0.18
CA ILE A 312 0.34 1.60 -0.36
C ILE A 312 0.70 1.00 -1.71
N CYS A 313 1.47 -0.10 -1.71
CA CYS A 313 2.03 -0.62 -2.94
C CYS A 313 1.97 -2.14 -3.05
N ASP A 314 1.89 -2.61 -4.29
CA ASP A 314 2.00 -4.04 -4.64
C ASP A 314 1.04 -4.94 -3.86
N ASN A 315 -0.08 -4.39 -3.39
CA ASN A 315 -1.10 -5.18 -2.72
C ASN A 315 -2.07 -5.77 -3.74
N THR A 316 -2.61 -6.94 -3.42
CA THR A 316 -3.69 -7.57 -4.18
C THR A 316 -4.99 -7.51 -3.37
N PHE A 317 -6.00 -6.87 -3.94
CA PHE A 317 -7.35 -6.79 -3.39
C PHE A 317 -8.28 -7.68 -4.23
N ASP A 318 -8.68 -8.82 -3.70
CA ASP A 318 -9.56 -9.77 -4.39
C ASP A 318 -10.86 -10.00 -3.60
N THR A 319 -11.97 -9.99 -4.31
CA THR A 319 -13.30 -10.37 -3.80
C THR A 319 -13.72 -9.60 -2.55
N PHE A 320 -13.89 -8.30 -2.69
CA PHE A 320 -14.52 -7.49 -1.64
C PHE A 320 -16.03 -7.65 -1.67
N LYS A 321 -16.61 -8.01 -0.52
CA LYS A 321 -18.05 -8.26 -0.30
C LYS A 321 -18.74 -6.97 0.20
N GLY A 322 -20.07 -6.96 0.24
CA GLY A 322 -20.86 -5.79 0.63
C GLY A 322 -21.21 -4.87 -0.54
N LYS A 323 -21.73 -3.69 -0.27
CA LYS A 323 -22.05 -2.69 -1.29
C LYS A 323 -20.89 -1.74 -1.53
N ALA A 324 -20.71 -1.35 -2.77
CA ALA A 324 -19.73 -0.34 -3.11
C ALA A 324 -20.09 1.00 -2.47
N ARG A 325 -19.12 1.67 -1.86
CA ARG A 325 -19.26 3.03 -1.36
C ARG A 325 -19.55 3.98 -2.53
N GLY A 326 -20.33 5.04 -2.29
CA GLY A 326 -20.76 5.97 -3.34
C GLY A 326 -22.00 5.52 -4.13
N TRP A 327 -22.32 4.23 -4.19
CA TRP A 327 -23.53 3.72 -4.85
C TRP A 327 -24.48 2.98 -3.91
N ALA A 328 -24.17 2.93 -2.64
CA ALA A 328 -24.98 2.22 -1.67
C ALA A 328 -26.22 3.03 -1.33
N GLY A 329 -27.38 2.41 -1.46
CA GLY A 329 -28.60 2.88 -0.83
C GLY A 329 -28.54 2.72 0.69
N GLU A 330 -29.50 3.29 1.41
CA GLU A 330 -29.55 3.21 2.86
C GLU A 330 -29.46 1.77 3.39
N GLY A 331 -28.74 1.57 4.47
CA GLY A 331 -28.76 0.35 5.28
C GLY A 331 -27.89 -0.80 4.83
N SER A 332 -26.70 -0.57 4.30
CA SER A 332 -25.82 -1.65 3.85
C SER A 332 -24.37 -1.46 4.27
N SER A 333 -23.63 -2.56 4.31
CA SER A 333 -22.19 -2.57 4.46
C SER A 333 -21.53 -1.87 3.29
N TYR A 334 -20.72 -0.87 3.58
CA TYR A 334 -19.89 -0.18 2.61
C TYR A 334 -18.52 -0.83 2.56
N THR A 335 -17.94 -0.88 1.37
CA THR A 335 -16.64 -1.49 1.19
C THR A 335 -15.90 -0.82 0.04
N THR A 336 -14.63 -0.59 0.25
CA THR A 336 -13.69 -0.02 -0.71
C THR A 336 -12.35 -0.71 -0.53
N ASN A 337 -11.54 -0.84 -1.56
CA ASN A 337 -10.21 -1.40 -1.33
C ASN A 337 -9.35 -0.41 -0.54
N ILE A 338 -9.30 0.85 -0.99
CA ILE A 338 -8.54 1.92 -0.33
C ILE A 338 -9.43 3.15 -0.24
N THR A 339 -9.68 3.62 0.98
CA THR A 339 -10.45 4.85 1.23
C THR A 339 -9.54 5.89 1.88
N LEU A 340 -9.56 7.08 1.33
CA LEU A 340 -8.95 8.26 1.93
C LEU A 340 -10.05 9.27 2.18
N GLY A 341 -10.32 9.60 3.42
CA GLY A 341 -11.39 10.53 3.70
C GLY A 341 -11.44 11.00 5.14
N ASP A 342 -11.60 12.28 5.30
CA ASP A 342 -11.99 12.95 6.56
C ASP A 342 -12.33 14.41 6.27
N GLU A 343 -12.78 15.14 7.28
CA GLU A 343 -12.95 16.58 7.25
C GLU A 343 -11.61 17.34 7.25
N MET A 344 -10.50 16.66 7.56
CA MET A 344 -9.14 17.22 7.57
C MET A 344 -8.34 16.76 6.35
N GLU A 345 -7.37 17.56 5.96
CA GLU A 345 -6.50 17.29 4.82
C GLU A 345 -5.60 16.08 5.06
N TYR A 346 -5.62 15.13 4.14
CA TYR A 346 -4.63 14.07 4.00
C TYR A 346 -3.89 14.27 2.68
N ALA A 347 -2.57 14.07 2.66
CA ALA A 347 -1.77 14.50 1.51
C ALA A 347 -0.55 13.61 1.26
N ASP A 348 0.05 13.81 0.08
CA ASP A 348 1.35 13.24 -0.28
C ASP A 348 1.42 11.71 -0.17
N ASN A 349 0.27 11.01 -0.23
CA ASN A 349 0.26 9.56 -0.18
C ASN A 349 0.44 8.96 -1.57
N LEU A 350 1.19 7.86 -1.66
CA LEU A 350 1.44 7.13 -2.89
C LEU A 350 0.72 5.78 -2.87
N ILE A 351 -0.18 5.57 -3.84
CA ILE A 351 -0.90 4.32 -4.07
C ILE A 351 -0.45 3.77 -5.42
N ALA A 352 0.42 2.75 -5.42
CA ALA A 352 1.08 2.33 -6.64
C ALA A 352 1.18 0.81 -6.80
N PHE A 353 1.13 0.32 -8.04
CA PHE A 353 1.34 -1.08 -8.42
C PHE A 353 0.37 -2.09 -7.80
N ASN A 354 -0.73 -1.64 -7.25
CA ASN A 354 -1.72 -2.54 -6.66
C ASN A 354 -2.59 -3.19 -7.73
N THR A 355 -3.10 -4.38 -7.43
CA THR A 355 -4.09 -5.08 -8.26
C THR A 355 -5.41 -5.20 -7.52
N SER A 356 -6.53 -4.84 -8.18
CA SER A 356 -7.89 -4.99 -7.66
C SER A 356 -8.72 -5.88 -8.58
N THR A 357 -9.25 -6.97 -8.04
CA THR A 357 -10.06 -7.94 -8.79
C THR A 357 -11.37 -8.21 -8.07
N LYS A 358 -12.49 -8.14 -8.79
CA LYS A 358 -13.84 -8.39 -8.22
C LYS A 358 -14.12 -7.55 -6.97
N GLY A 359 -13.50 -6.39 -6.91
CA GLY A 359 -13.58 -5.47 -5.79
C GLY A 359 -14.78 -4.55 -5.85
N LYS A 360 -14.72 -3.59 -5.01
CA LYS A 360 -15.55 -2.39 -4.97
C LYS A 360 -14.72 -1.21 -5.51
N PRO A 361 -15.03 0.05 -5.31
CA PRO A 361 -14.09 1.09 -5.72
C PRO A 361 -12.68 0.76 -5.24
N PHE A 362 -11.72 0.80 -6.16
CA PHE A 362 -10.33 0.53 -5.79
C PHE A 362 -9.80 1.65 -4.90
N VAL A 363 -9.88 2.90 -5.36
CA VAL A 363 -9.50 4.07 -4.57
C VAL A 363 -10.67 5.04 -4.50
N TRP A 364 -10.98 5.49 -3.31
CA TRP A 364 -11.89 6.58 -3.08
C TRP A 364 -11.24 7.69 -2.25
N PHE A 365 -11.08 8.85 -2.85
CA PHE A 365 -10.79 10.11 -2.16
C PHE A 365 -12.13 10.74 -1.77
N ASP A 366 -12.55 10.56 -0.52
CA ASP A 366 -13.87 11.01 -0.04
C ASP A 366 -13.96 12.55 -0.02
N ARG A 367 -13.01 13.22 0.61
CA ARG A 367 -12.93 14.70 0.66
C ARG A 367 -11.55 15.17 1.08
N ASN A 368 -11.21 16.43 0.73
CA ASN A 368 -10.06 17.16 1.24
C ASN A 368 -8.70 16.46 1.03
N GLY A 369 -8.58 15.60 0.03
CA GLY A 369 -7.31 14.97 -0.33
C GLY A 369 -6.48 15.85 -1.23
N SER A 370 -5.21 16.09 -0.92
CA SER A 370 -4.32 16.87 -1.77
C SER A 370 -3.00 16.17 -2.07
N ASP A 371 -2.47 16.44 -3.25
CA ASP A 371 -1.13 16.00 -3.66
C ASP A 371 -0.90 14.47 -3.58
N ASN A 372 -1.97 13.68 -3.56
CA ASN A 372 -1.85 12.22 -3.56
C ASN A 372 -1.62 11.69 -4.97
N ILE A 373 -0.92 10.56 -5.07
CA ILE A 373 -0.57 9.92 -6.34
C ILE A 373 -1.19 8.52 -6.41
N VAL A 374 -1.95 8.25 -7.47
CA VAL A 374 -2.45 6.92 -7.84
C VAL A 374 -1.76 6.50 -9.13
N LEU A 375 -0.83 5.54 -9.04
CA LEU A 375 0.12 5.26 -10.11
C LEU A 375 0.17 3.78 -10.47
N ARG A 376 0.02 3.46 -11.76
CA ARG A 376 0.24 2.10 -12.32
C ARG A 376 -0.52 0.98 -11.63
N ASN A 377 -1.69 1.26 -11.11
CA ASN A 377 -2.55 0.23 -10.55
C ASN A 377 -3.39 -0.43 -11.64
N VAL A 378 -3.77 -1.67 -11.41
CA VAL A 378 -4.63 -2.45 -12.32
C VAL A 378 -5.89 -2.88 -11.58
N GLY A 379 -7.07 -2.57 -12.13
CA GLY A 379 -8.34 -3.02 -11.57
C GLY A 379 -9.25 -3.65 -12.62
N HIS A 380 -9.93 -4.77 -12.25
CA HIS A 380 -10.83 -5.41 -13.20
C HIS A 380 -11.95 -6.21 -12.56
N ASP A 381 -13.00 -6.46 -13.35
CA ASP A 381 -14.18 -7.21 -12.93
C ASP A 381 -14.83 -6.63 -11.65
N SER A 382 -14.69 -5.33 -11.43
CA SER A 382 -15.05 -4.60 -10.21
C SER A 382 -16.27 -3.69 -10.44
N ASP A 383 -16.81 -3.11 -9.37
CA ASP A 383 -17.93 -2.18 -9.49
C ASP A 383 -17.49 -0.80 -9.97
N ALA A 384 -16.37 -0.28 -9.47
CA ALA A 384 -15.75 0.98 -9.87
C ALA A 384 -14.22 0.90 -9.69
N PHE A 385 -13.49 1.93 -10.14
CA PHE A 385 -12.05 1.91 -10.01
C PHE A 385 -11.52 3.11 -9.21
N VAL A 386 -11.38 4.29 -9.77
CA VAL A 386 -10.89 5.47 -9.04
C VAL A 386 -11.98 6.52 -8.95
N PHE A 387 -12.28 6.95 -7.74
CA PHE A 387 -13.20 8.01 -7.45
C PHE A 387 -12.52 9.16 -6.70
N ASN A 388 -12.32 10.29 -7.36
CA ASN A 388 -11.75 11.51 -6.80
C ASN A 388 -12.88 12.48 -6.49
N GLU A 389 -13.40 12.47 -5.26
CA GLU A 389 -14.58 13.25 -4.87
C GLU A 389 -14.24 14.70 -4.51
N SER A 390 -15.23 15.42 -3.98
CA SER A 390 -15.16 16.87 -3.82
C SER A 390 -14.05 17.39 -2.90
N ARG A 391 -13.58 18.61 -3.15
CA ARG A 391 -12.52 19.29 -2.43
C ARG A 391 -11.16 18.59 -2.45
N CYS A 392 -10.98 17.67 -3.37
CA CYS A 392 -9.68 17.05 -3.61
C CYS A 392 -8.86 17.93 -4.55
N VAL A 393 -7.61 18.20 -4.21
CA VAL A 393 -6.79 19.21 -4.90
C VAL A 393 -5.44 18.63 -5.32
N ARG A 394 -5.02 18.87 -6.55
CA ARG A 394 -3.71 18.48 -7.11
C ARG A 394 -3.38 16.97 -7.05
N ASN A 395 -4.37 16.11 -6.95
CA ASN A 395 -4.12 14.67 -7.01
C ASN A 395 -3.67 14.26 -8.41
N LEU A 396 -2.73 13.34 -8.49
CA LEU A 396 -2.25 12.76 -9.74
C LEU A 396 -2.74 11.32 -9.90
N ILE A 397 -3.51 11.08 -10.96
CA ILE A 397 -3.98 9.75 -11.36
C ILE A 397 -3.29 9.39 -12.67
N GLN A 398 -2.27 8.52 -12.62
CA GLN A 398 -1.38 8.30 -13.77
C GLN A 398 -1.15 6.82 -14.08
N GLU A 399 -1.17 6.50 -15.37
CA GLU A 399 -0.79 5.18 -15.92
C GLU A 399 -1.56 3.99 -15.30
N ASN A 400 -2.77 4.21 -14.85
CA ASN A 400 -3.60 3.15 -14.30
C ASN A 400 -4.43 2.49 -15.41
N ILE A 401 -4.73 1.21 -15.22
CA ILE A 401 -5.52 0.42 -16.16
C ILE A 401 -6.72 -0.17 -15.45
N CYS A 402 -7.92 0.06 -15.98
CA CYS A 402 -9.11 -0.66 -15.54
C CYS A 402 -9.86 -1.31 -16.70
N TYR A 403 -10.47 -2.46 -16.43
CA TYR A 403 -11.30 -3.13 -17.45
C TYR A 403 -12.42 -3.96 -16.83
N ASN A 404 -13.50 -4.17 -17.61
CA ASN A 404 -14.70 -4.86 -17.16
C ASN A 404 -15.30 -4.22 -15.89
N ILE A 405 -15.30 -2.89 -15.80
CA ILE A 405 -15.87 -2.17 -14.65
C ILE A 405 -17.38 -2.01 -14.88
N LYS A 406 -18.18 -2.41 -13.88
CA LYS A 406 -19.66 -2.43 -13.99
C LYS A 406 -20.28 -1.03 -14.04
N ASN A 407 -19.67 -0.07 -13.35
CA ASN A 407 -20.13 1.32 -13.32
C ASN A 407 -19.14 2.24 -14.01
N VAL A 408 -18.30 2.94 -13.29
CA VAL A 408 -17.38 3.93 -13.84
C VAL A 408 -15.93 3.55 -13.55
N GLY A 409 -15.09 3.61 -14.57
CA GLY A 409 -13.65 3.40 -14.40
C GLY A 409 -13.03 4.52 -13.58
N TYR A 410 -13.17 5.76 -14.05
CA TYR A 410 -12.59 6.95 -13.43
C TYR A 410 -13.66 8.02 -13.24
N GLU A 411 -13.81 8.52 -12.02
CA GLU A 411 -14.89 9.44 -11.66
C GLU A 411 -14.40 10.61 -10.81
N THR A 412 -14.98 11.79 -11.04
CA THR A 412 -14.86 12.94 -10.14
C THR A 412 -16.21 13.30 -9.50
N ALA A 413 -16.21 14.22 -8.57
CA ALA A 413 -17.29 14.70 -7.70
C ALA A 413 -18.70 14.59 -8.30
N ARG A 414 -19.38 13.48 -8.05
CA ARG A 414 -20.74 13.22 -8.53
C ARG A 414 -21.82 13.70 -7.55
N TYR A 415 -21.59 13.55 -6.26
CA TYR A 415 -22.63 13.64 -5.25
C TYR A 415 -22.53 14.83 -4.28
N GLU A 416 -21.35 15.37 -4.08
CA GLU A 416 -21.07 16.40 -3.08
C GLU A 416 -21.13 17.83 -3.64
N THR A 417 -21.23 18.80 -2.73
CA THR A 417 -21.06 20.22 -3.07
C THR A 417 -19.56 20.56 -3.05
N GLY A 418 -19.03 21.02 -4.15
CA GLY A 418 -17.62 21.39 -4.28
C GLY A 418 -17.00 20.78 -5.53
N TYR A 419 -15.83 21.23 -5.87
CA TYR A 419 -15.11 20.84 -7.06
C TYR A 419 -13.86 20.03 -6.69
N THR A 420 -13.42 19.14 -7.58
CA THR A 420 -12.03 18.69 -7.60
C THR A 420 -11.22 19.73 -8.34
N GLU A 421 -10.06 20.09 -7.81
CA GLU A 421 -9.27 21.20 -8.36
C GLU A 421 -7.86 20.73 -8.72
N ASP A 422 -7.35 21.25 -9.86
CA ASP A 422 -5.98 21.06 -10.30
C ASP A 422 -5.52 19.59 -10.35
N ALA A 423 -6.45 18.62 -10.40
CA ALA A 423 -6.11 17.22 -10.51
C ALA A 423 -5.59 16.89 -11.91
N ARG A 424 -4.66 15.95 -11.99
CA ARG A 424 -4.03 15.52 -13.24
C ARG A 424 -4.35 14.05 -13.51
N TRP A 425 -4.93 13.80 -14.67
CA TRP A 425 -5.34 12.49 -15.16
C TRP A 425 -4.55 12.18 -16.43
N VAL A 426 -3.52 11.36 -16.31
CA VAL A 426 -2.53 11.19 -17.38
C VAL A 426 -2.33 9.73 -17.73
N ASN A 427 -2.42 9.39 -19.01
CA ASN A 427 -2.10 8.06 -19.55
C ASN A 427 -2.92 6.91 -18.91
N ASN A 428 -4.14 7.15 -18.44
CA ASN A 428 -4.97 6.10 -17.88
C ASN A 428 -5.78 5.39 -18.96
N VAL A 429 -6.08 4.12 -18.74
CA VAL A 429 -6.84 3.28 -19.69
C VAL A 429 -8.10 2.73 -19.03
N ALA A 430 -9.24 2.92 -19.67
CA ALA A 430 -10.52 2.27 -19.38
C ALA A 430 -10.93 1.38 -20.55
N TYR A 431 -11.09 0.08 -20.32
CA TYR A 431 -11.45 -0.88 -21.36
C TYR A 431 -12.64 -1.73 -20.94
N LYS A 432 -13.67 -1.79 -21.81
CA LYS A 432 -14.91 -2.55 -21.54
C LYS A 432 -15.57 -2.20 -20.20
N CYS A 433 -15.56 -0.95 -19.82
CA CYS A 433 -16.30 -0.45 -18.67
C CYS A 433 -17.74 -0.12 -19.06
N ASN A 434 -18.65 0.03 -18.10
CA ASN A 434 -19.94 0.64 -18.44
C ASN A 434 -19.72 2.10 -18.85
N SER A 435 -19.03 2.89 -18.01
CA SER A 435 -18.51 4.21 -18.41
C SER A 435 -17.00 4.26 -18.16
N GLY A 436 -16.24 4.83 -19.09
CA GLY A 436 -14.78 4.94 -18.97
C GLY A 436 -14.39 6.03 -17.99
N PHE A 437 -14.71 7.28 -18.34
CA PHE A 437 -14.46 8.46 -17.52
C PHE A 437 -15.75 9.26 -17.36
N TYR A 438 -16.10 9.58 -16.12
CA TYR A 438 -17.18 10.48 -15.77
C TYR A 438 -16.62 11.63 -14.94
N ILE A 439 -16.49 12.79 -15.58
CA ILE A 439 -15.82 13.95 -15.01
C ILE A 439 -16.85 15.04 -14.77
N SER A 440 -17.19 15.26 -13.52
CA SER A 440 -18.17 16.24 -13.07
C SER A 440 -17.57 17.10 -11.95
N LYS A 441 -18.01 18.36 -11.86
CA LYS A 441 -17.53 19.31 -10.85
C LYS A 441 -16.01 19.36 -10.75
N ALA A 442 -15.36 19.50 -11.90
CA ALA A 442 -13.92 19.60 -12.03
C ALA A 442 -13.52 21.04 -12.37
N TRP A 443 -12.54 21.59 -11.69
CA TRP A 443 -12.00 22.92 -11.93
C TRP A 443 -10.50 22.87 -12.14
N ARG A 444 -10.03 23.38 -13.28
CA ARG A 444 -8.62 23.38 -13.70
C ARG A 444 -7.96 21.99 -13.72
N ASN A 445 -8.77 20.94 -13.87
CA ASN A 445 -8.21 19.60 -13.98
C ASN A 445 -7.59 19.38 -15.36
N ASP A 446 -6.51 18.64 -15.42
CA ASP A 446 -5.74 18.35 -16.63
C ASP A 446 -5.92 16.90 -17.06
N PHE A 447 -6.43 16.67 -18.26
CA PHE A 447 -6.69 15.34 -18.82
C PHE A 447 -5.84 15.15 -20.08
N ARG A 448 -4.81 14.29 -19.98
CA ARG A 448 -3.90 14.01 -21.11
C ARG A 448 -3.79 12.53 -21.40
N ASN A 449 -3.79 12.16 -22.67
CA ASN A 449 -3.50 10.83 -23.18
C ASN A 449 -4.30 9.71 -22.49
N ASN A 450 -5.48 10.00 -21.97
CA ASN A 450 -6.35 8.97 -21.40
C ASN A 450 -7.08 8.25 -22.52
N ILE A 451 -7.23 6.95 -22.39
CA ILE A 451 -7.81 6.08 -23.39
C ILE A 451 -9.04 5.38 -22.82
N SER A 452 -10.16 5.49 -23.54
CA SER A 452 -11.38 4.77 -23.21
C SER A 452 -11.86 3.99 -24.44
N VAL A 453 -11.96 2.67 -24.31
CA VAL A 453 -12.25 1.77 -25.42
C VAL A 453 -13.33 0.77 -25.06
N GLN A 454 -14.30 0.60 -25.97
CA GLN A 454 -15.41 -0.36 -25.86
C GLN A 454 -16.24 -0.19 -24.57
N CYS A 455 -16.44 1.03 -24.11
CA CYS A 455 -17.34 1.33 -23.01
C CYS A 455 -18.79 1.39 -23.49
N ASN A 456 -19.73 0.93 -22.64
CA ASN A 456 -21.12 0.74 -23.04
C ASN A 456 -21.93 2.04 -23.08
N SER A 457 -21.81 2.88 -22.02
CA SER A 457 -22.57 4.13 -21.90
C SER A 457 -21.78 5.31 -22.42
N TYR A 458 -20.66 5.62 -21.76
CA TYR A 458 -19.81 6.74 -22.13
C TYR A 458 -18.36 6.30 -22.21
N SER A 459 -17.67 6.71 -23.27
CA SER A 459 -16.22 6.63 -23.29
C SER A 459 -15.62 7.66 -22.34
N MET A 460 -16.01 8.94 -22.56
CA MET A 460 -15.68 10.07 -21.68
C MET A 460 -16.88 11.01 -21.63
N GLU A 461 -17.30 11.40 -20.43
CA GLU A 461 -18.36 12.37 -20.22
C GLU A 461 -17.86 13.48 -19.29
N PHE A 462 -18.06 14.73 -19.73
CA PHE A 462 -17.69 15.91 -18.97
C PHE A 462 -18.96 16.72 -18.69
N THR A 463 -19.31 16.88 -17.43
CA THR A 463 -20.49 17.61 -16.98
C THR A 463 -20.15 18.57 -15.86
N ASP A 464 -20.87 19.71 -15.78
CA ASP A 464 -20.71 20.70 -14.70
C ASP A 464 -19.24 21.10 -14.47
N ILE A 465 -18.49 21.30 -15.57
CA ILE A 465 -17.11 21.79 -15.52
C ILE A 465 -17.09 23.32 -15.67
N ALA A 466 -16.21 23.98 -14.92
CA ALA A 466 -16.04 25.43 -15.05
C ALA A 466 -15.57 25.82 -16.46
N GLN A 467 -16.01 26.97 -16.95
CA GLN A 467 -15.74 27.40 -18.34
C GLN A 467 -14.26 27.49 -18.70
N GLU A 468 -13.36 27.63 -17.73
CA GLU A 468 -11.91 27.72 -17.93
C GLU A 468 -11.27 26.36 -18.30
N ASP A 469 -11.91 25.24 -17.98
CA ASP A 469 -11.38 23.90 -18.26
C ASP A 469 -11.54 23.43 -19.71
N ARG A 470 -12.23 24.17 -20.55
CA ARG A 470 -12.50 23.78 -21.96
C ARG A 470 -11.28 23.78 -22.88
N LYS A 471 -10.10 24.21 -22.42
CA LYS A 471 -8.90 24.32 -23.26
C LYS A 471 -8.09 23.03 -23.42
N SER A 472 -8.37 21.98 -22.66
CA SER A 472 -7.56 20.74 -22.65
C SER A 472 -8.11 19.57 -23.49
N THR A 473 -9.21 19.76 -24.22
CA THR A 473 -9.81 18.69 -25.04
C THR A 473 -9.41 18.80 -26.51
N ARG A 474 -8.14 18.65 -26.83
CA ARG A 474 -7.70 18.38 -28.20
C ARG A 474 -6.62 17.31 -28.21
#